data_4e55be5755a8b08910e48de150735cb8
#
_entry.id   4e55be5755a8b08910e48de150735cb8
#
_cell.length_a   1.000
_cell.length_b   1.000
_cell.length_c   1.000
_cell.angle_alpha   90.00
_cell.angle_beta   90.00
_cell.angle_gamma   90.00
#
_symmetry.space_group_name_H-M   'P 1'
#
loop_
_entity.id
_entity.type
_entity.pdbx_description
1 polymer ?
#
loop_
_entity_poly.entity_id
_entity_poly.type
_entity_poly.pdbx_seq_one_letter_code
_entity_poly.pdbx_strand_id
1 'polypeptide(L)'
;QAGGIGYGKADQALKDKPKPGDKIVILGGENYRIGMGGAAVSSSDTGEFASGIELNAVQRSNPEMQKRAANAIRGMIESDENFIVSIHDHGAGGHLNCLSELVEDTGGIIDLDKLPVGDPTLSDKEIIGNESQERMGLVISEKHIDTLQRIAERERSPMYTVGDVTGNDRFTFESKTKGNKPMDLDMEDMFGSSPKTIMTDKTIVRHYSDIVYDKDKFYDYLDQLLQLEAVGCKDWLTNKVDRCVGGKVAKQQCAGPLQLPLNNLGVMALDYKGKEGIATSIGHSPISGLINPVAGSRNSITEALTNIMWAPLKDELKSVSLSANWMWPCNNEGEDARLYKAVEGISEFAISLGINVPTGKDSLSMKQKYKDEEVISPGTVIISAAGHCNDVKKVVEP
;
A
#
# COMPACT_ATOMS: atom_id res chain seq x y z
N GLN A 1 7.64 5.84 -0.14
CA GLN A 1 6.90 4.69 -0.67
C GLN A 1 6.94 3.52 0.32
N ALA A 2 5.83 2.78 0.44
CA ALA A 2 5.75 1.59 1.24
C ALA A 2 5.19 0.44 0.38
N GLY A 3 5.68 -0.75 0.60
CA GLY A 3 5.24 -1.96 -0.07
C GLY A 3 5.65 -3.18 0.73
N GLY A 4 5.09 -4.33 0.39
CA GLY A 4 5.38 -5.57 1.07
C GLY A 4 5.22 -6.78 0.16
N ILE A 5 5.89 -7.84 0.52
CA ILE A 5 5.74 -9.15 -0.09
C ILE A 5 5.62 -10.19 1.01
N GLY A 6 4.72 -11.13 0.84
CA GLY A 6 4.47 -12.20 1.79
C GLY A 6 4.70 -13.59 1.20
N TYR A 7 4.85 -14.55 2.08
CA TYR A 7 4.90 -15.97 1.75
C TYR A 7 3.87 -16.70 2.61
N GLY A 8 3.01 -17.50 1.99
CA GLY A 8 1.93 -18.20 2.67
C GLY A 8 1.60 -19.54 2.02
N LYS A 9 0.59 -20.23 2.55
CA LYS A 9 0.05 -21.47 2.00
C LYS A 9 -0.75 -21.15 0.72
N ALA A 10 -0.55 -21.93 -0.33
CA ALA A 10 -1.18 -21.68 -1.64
C ALA A 10 -2.71 -21.86 -1.61
N ASP A 11 -3.22 -22.73 -0.77
CA ASP A 11 -4.64 -22.98 -0.53
C ASP A 11 -5.36 -21.83 0.21
N GLN A 12 -4.60 -20.88 0.76
CA GLN A 12 -5.10 -19.69 1.45
C GLN A 12 -4.85 -18.39 0.67
N ALA A 13 -4.43 -18.49 -0.59
CA ALA A 13 -4.12 -17.33 -1.42
C ALA A 13 -5.36 -16.56 -1.90
N LEU A 14 -6.51 -17.23 -1.96
CA LEU A 14 -7.78 -16.64 -2.38
C LEU A 14 -8.77 -16.64 -1.20
N LYS A 15 -9.62 -15.63 -1.15
CA LYS A 15 -10.74 -15.58 -0.19
C LYS A 15 -11.75 -16.66 -0.52
N ASP A 16 -12.30 -17.30 0.51
CA ASP A 16 -13.49 -18.13 0.37
C ASP A 16 -14.75 -17.25 0.27
N LYS A 17 -15.85 -17.84 -0.20
CA LYS A 17 -17.14 -17.13 -0.30
C LYS A 17 -17.87 -17.19 1.03
N PRO A 18 -18.24 -16.03 1.61
CA PRO A 18 -19.11 -15.95 2.78
C PRO A 18 -20.48 -16.59 2.52
N LYS A 19 -21.10 -17.10 3.57
CA LYS A 19 -22.43 -17.73 3.52
C LYS A 19 -23.38 -17.04 4.47
N PRO A 20 -24.67 -16.98 4.16
CA PRO A 20 -25.67 -16.45 5.09
C PRO A 20 -25.54 -17.10 6.47
N GLY A 21 -25.49 -16.29 7.51
CA GLY A 21 -25.27 -16.70 8.90
C GLY A 21 -23.82 -16.71 9.38
N ASP A 22 -22.83 -16.56 8.49
CA ASP A 22 -21.47 -16.29 8.92
C ASP A 22 -21.39 -14.94 9.63
N LYS A 23 -20.44 -14.80 10.54
CA LYS A 23 -20.28 -13.60 11.38
C LYS A 23 -19.22 -12.66 10.79
N ILE A 24 -19.52 -11.38 10.88
CA ILE A 24 -18.59 -10.30 10.53
C ILE A 24 -17.93 -9.83 11.82
N VAL A 25 -16.60 -9.87 11.84
CA VAL A 25 -15.80 -9.62 13.03
C VAL A 25 -14.75 -8.53 12.74
N ILE A 26 -14.46 -7.70 13.74
CA ILE A 26 -13.37 -6.75 13.72
C ILE A 26 -12.35 -7.13 14.79
N LEU A 27 -11.08 -7.11 14.43
CA LEU A 27 -9.95 -7.14 15.35
C LEU A 27 -9.26 -5.77 15.37
N GLY A 28 -8.91 -5.26 16.56
CA GLY A 28 -8.19 -4.01 16.71
C GLY A 28 -8.87 -2.97 17.58
N GLY A 29 -8.44 -1.73 17.48
CA GLY A 29 -8.81 -0.66 18.42
C GLY A 29 -10.11 0.07 18.11
N GLU A 30 -10.46 0.96 19.03
CA GLU A 30 -11.68 1.76 19.02
C GLU A 30 -11.63 2.93 18.03
N ASN A 31 -12.78 3.48 17.69
CA ASN A 31 -12.92 4.66 16.83
C ASN A 31 -12.66 5.95 17.64
N TYR A 32 -11.83 6.82 17.09
CA TYR A 32 -11.52 8.16 17.59
C TYR A 32 -11.59 9.18 16.46
N ARG A 33 -11.53 10.48 16.79
CA ARG A 33 -11.56 11.57 15.80
C ARG A 33 -10.20 11.76 15.12
N ILE A 34 -9.72 10.69 14.52
CA ILE A 34 -8.52 10.61 13.68
C ILE A 34 -8.73 9.52 12.63
N GLY A 35 -8.17 9.65 11.43
CA GLY A 35 -8.50 8.79 10.30
C GLY A 35 -9.86 9.13 9.69
N MET A 36 -10.20 10.41 9.66
CA MET A 36 -11.52 10.90 9.24
C MET A 36 -11.50 11.34 7.79
N GLY A 37 -11.98 10.48 6.89
CA GLY A 37 -12.03 10.76 5.46
C GLY A 37 -10.65 10.87 4.80
N GLY A 38 -9.68 10.09 5.26
CA GLY A 38 -8.32 10.11 4.75
C GLY A 38 -8.21 9.86 3.26
N ALA A 39 -9.00 8.94 2.72
CA ALA A 39 -9.06 8.66 1.29
C ALA A 39 -9.50 9.89 0.47
N ALA A 40 -10.50 10.63 0.93
CA ALA A 40 -10.99 11.83 0.25
C ALA A 40 -9.96 12.96 0.31
N VAL A 41 -9.33 13.18 1.46
CA VAL A 41 -8.29 14.20 1.64
C VAL A 41 -7.03 13.87 0.83
N SER A 42 -6.61 12.61 0.80
CA SER A 42 -5.43 12.18 0.03
C SER A 42 -5.64 12.22 -1.50
N SER A 43 -6.89 12.31 -1.95
CA SER A 43 -7.24 12.46 -3.37
C SER A 43 -7.32 13.91 -3.83
N SER A 44 -7.17 14.87 -2.92
CA SER A 44 -7.14 16.30 -3.19
C SER A 44 -5.71 16.85 -3.14
N ASP A 45 -5.50 18.05 -3.68
CA ASP A 45 -4.21 18.74 -3.60
C ASP A 45 -3.87 19.03 -2.13
N THR A 46 -2.66 18.72 -1.70
CA THR A 46 -2.23 19.01 -0.33
C THR A 46 -2.24 20.52 -0.06
N GLY A 47 -2.80 20.93 1.07
CA GLY A 47 -3.02 22.35 1.42
C GLY A 47 -4.33 22.92 0.87
N GLU A 48 -5.20 22.09 0.29
CA GLU A 48 -6.53 22.53 -0.17
C GLU A 48 -7.51 22.72 0.99
N PHE A 49 -7.41 21.86 2.00
CA PHE A 49 -8.26 21.94 3.19
C PHE A 49 -7.58 22.70 4.34
N ALA A 50 -8.40 23.15 5.30
CA ALA A 50 -7.86 23.70 6.54
C ALA A 50 -7.04 22.64 7.29
N SER A 51 -5.92 23.05 7.90
CA SER A 51 -4.98 22.16 8.60
C SER A 51 -5.64 21.20 9.60
N GLY A 52 -6.73 21.63 10.27
CA GLY A 52 -7.47 20.77 11.20
C GLY A 52 -8.17 19.59 10.51
N ILE A 53 -8.64 19.78 9.27
CA ILE A 53 -9.26 18.70 8.47
C ILE A 53 -8.16 17.73 7.99
N GLU A 54 -7.06 18.26 7.48
CA GLU A 54 -5.93 17.44 7.00
C GLU A 54 -5.31 16.62 8.14
N LEU A 55 -5.14 17.21 9.34
CA LEU A 55 -4.63 16.48 10.50
C LEU A 55 -5.59 15.39 10.98
N ASN A 56 -6.90 15.62 10.96
CA ASN A 56 -7.89 14.62 11.34
C ASN A 56 -7.99 13.47 10.31
N ALA A 57 -7.60 13.70 9.07
CA ALA A 57 -7.58 12.69 8.04
C ALA A 57 -6.41 11.69 8.18
N VAL A 58 -5.36 12.05 8.92
CA VAL A 58 -4.23 11.15 9.17
C VAL A 58 -4.70 9.94 9.97
N GLN A 59 -4.37 8.75 9.49
CA GLN A 59 -4.71 7.52 10.18
C GLN A 59 -3.92 7.39 11.49
N ARG A 60 -4.58 6.88 12.52
CA ARG A 60 -3.95 6.66 13.82
C ARG A 60 -2.85 5.61 13.74
N SER A 61 -1.69 5.93 14.29
CA SER A 61 -0.60 4.98 14.46
C SER A 61 -0.70 4.33 15.85
N ASN A 62 -0.94 3.03 15.88
CA ASN A 62 -0.91 2.23 17.10
C ASN A 62 -0.20 0.88 16.83
N PRO A 63 1.15 0.86 16.82
CA PRO A 63 1.91 -0.33 16.45
C PRO A 63 1.72 -1.51 17.41
N GLU A 64 1.44 -1.25 18.68
CA GLU A 64 1.13 -2.31 19.64
C GLU A 64 -0.19 -3.00 19.29
N MET A 65 -1.25 -2.24 19.03
CA MET A 65 -2.55 -2.78 18.66
C MET A 65 -2.47 -3.54 17.33
N GLN A 66 -1.79 -2.98 16.34
CA GLN A 66 -1.54 -3.62 15.05
C GLN A 66 -0.83 -4.98 15.23
N LYS A 67 0.19 -5.03 16.10
CA LYS A 67 0.90 -6.28 16.40
C LYS A 67 0.01 -7.32 17.07
N ARG A 68 -0.85 -6.91 18.00
CA ARG A 68 -1.81 -7.79 18.67
C ARG A 68 -2.82 -8.39 17.67
N ALA A 69 -3.43 -7.55 16.83
CA ALA A 69 -4.34 -8.00 15.78
C ALA A 69 -3.65 -8.94 14.77
N ALA A 70 -2.45 -8.59 14.31
CA ALA A 70 -1.65 -9.43 13.43
C ALA A 70 -1.32 -10.78 14.06
N ASN A 71 -0.99 -10.84 15.35
CA ASN A 71 -0.72 -12.10 16.05
C ASN A 71 -1.97 -12.97 16.14
N ALA A 72 -3.15 -12.38 16.40
CA ALA A 72 -4.40 -13.13 16.43
C ALA A 72 -4.71 -13.75 15.05
N ILE A 73 -4.55 -12.99 13.98
CA ILE A 73 -4.71 -13.47 12.60
C ILE A 73 -3.71 -14.60 12.31
N ARG A 74 -2.44 -14.41 12.63
CA ARG A 74 -1.40 -15.44 12.46
C ARG A 74 -1.70 -16.70 13.23
N GLY A 75 -2.23 -16.58 14.44
CA GLY A 75 -2.66 -17.72 15.24
C GLY A 75 -3.73 -18.58 14.56
N MET A 76 -4.56 -17.98 13.69
CA MET A 76 -5.53 -18.70 12.86
C MET A 76 -4.89 -19.29 11.60
N ILE A 77 -4.19 -18.47 10.81
CA ILE A 77 -3.68 -18.89 9.49
C ILE A 77 -2.48 -19.83 9.55
N GLU A 78 -1.70 -19.80 10.63
CA GLU A 78 -0.56 -20.69 10.85
C GLU A 78 -0.96 -22.01 11.55
N SER A 79 -2.21 -22.17 11.97
CA SER A 79 -2.73 -23.43 12.51
C SER A 79 -2.92 -24.49 11.41
N ASP A 80 -3.20 -25.73 11.80
CA ASP A 80 -3.46 -26.81 10.85
C ASP A 80 -4.73 -26.55 10.03
N GLU A 81 -5.73 -25.91 10.64
CA GLU A 81 -6.97 -25.50 10.00
C GLU A 81 -7.17 -24.00 10.13
N ASN A 82 -7.32 -23.29 9.01
CA ASN A 82 -7.70 -21.89 8.97
C ASN A 82 -9.20 -21.75 8.78
N PHE A 83 -9.88 -21.10 9.75
CA PHE A 83 -11.32 -20.91 9.73
C PHE A 83 -11.75 -19.52 9.23
N ILE A 84 -10.81 -18.66 8.86
CA ILE A 84 -11.12 -17.35 8.28
C ILE A 84 -11.60 -17.55 6.84
N VAL A 85 -12.82 -17.12 6.56
CA VAL A 85 -13.44 -17.19 5.23
C VAL A 85 -12.94 -16.09 4.33
N SER A 86 -12.91 -14.86 4.85
CA SER A 86 -12.49 -13.65 4.15
C SER A 86 -11.88 -12.67 5.14
N ILE A 87 -10.91 -11.88 4.71
CA ILE A 87 -10.23 -10.88 5.53
C ILE A 87 -9.90 -9.65 4.71
N HIS A 88 -10.04 -8.45 5.32
CA HIS A 88 -9.72 -7.17 4.71
C HIS A 88 -9.20 -6.17 5.73
N ASP A 89 -8.36 -5.22 5.30
CA ASP A 89 -7.87 -4.14 6.15
C ASP A 89 -8.88 -2.98 6.25
N HIS A 90 -8.76 -2.18 7.31
CA HIS A 90 -9.51 -0.94 7.48
C HIS A 90 -8.73 0.26 6.93
N GLY A 91 -8.35 0.20 5.67
CA GLY A 91 -7.72 1.31 4.96
C GLY A 91 -8.71 2.40 4.56
N ALA A 92 -8.60 2.85 3.33
CA ALA A 92 -9.46 3.88 2.74
C ALA A 92 -10.95 3.56 2.91
N GLY A 93 -11.74 4.54 3.36
CA GLY A 93 -13.17 4.39 3.61
C GLY A 93 -13.55 3.67 4.92
N GLY A 94 -12.58 3.24 5.71
CA GLY A 94 -12.78 2.71 7.06
C GLY A 94 -13.66 1.47 7.12
N HIS A 95 -14.61 1.45 8.08
CA HIS A 95 -15.54 0.32 8.24
C HIS A 95 -16.42 0.10 7.01
N LEU A 96 -16.80 1.18 6.32
CA LEU A 96 -17.63 1.07 5.12
C LEU A 96 -16.98 0.18 4.09
N ASN A 97 -15.76 0.53 3.68
CA ASN A 97 -15.07 -0.17 2.61
C ASN A 97 -14.66 -1.59 3.04
N CYS A 98 -13.98 -1.69 4.17
CA CYS A 98 -13.52 -2.98 4.69
C CYS A 98 -14.66 -4.00 4.81
N LEU A 99 -15.76 -3.64 5.49
CA LEU A 99 -16.81 -4.60 5.81
C LEU A 99 -17.71 -4.92 4.62
N SER A 100 -17.88 -3.99 3.68
CA SER A 100 -18.63 -4.26 2.44
C SER A 100 -17.85 -5.17 1.49
N GLU A 101 -16.54 -4.97 1.32
CA GLU A 101 -15.69 -5.82 0.49
C GLU A 101 -15.56 -7.26 1.01
N LEU A 102 -15.78 -7.47 2.32
CA LEU A 102 -15.83 -8.82 2.88
C LEU A 102 -17.02 -9.63 2.39
N VAL A 103 -18.11 -8.97 2.02
CA VAL A 103 -19.41 -9.58 1.70
C VAL A 103 -19.97 -9.12 0.35
N GLU A 104 -19.10 -8.67 -0.56
CA GLU A 104 -19.50 -8.10 -1.86
C GLU A 104 -20.39 -9.01 -2.70
N ASP A 105 -20.21 -10.33 -2.59
CA ASP A 105 -20.99 -11.34 -3.31
C ASP A 105 -22.29 -11.77 -2.59
N THR A 106 -22.56 -11.27 -1.39
CA THR A 106 -23.62 -11.84 -0.53
C THR A 106 -24.45 -10.81 0.22
N GLY A 107 -23.87 -9.66 0.50
CA GLY A 107 -24.47 -8.68 1.40
C GLY A 107 -24.30 -8.98 2.89
N GLY A 108 -24.50 -7.96 3.72
CA GLY A 108 -24.32 -8.05 5.14
C GLY A 108 -25.02 -6.95 5.94
N ILE A 109 -25.23 -7.20 7.23
CA ILE A 109 -25.79 -6.23 8.16
C ILE A 109 -24.83 -5.99 9.32
N ILE A 110 -24.50 -4.74 9.56
CA ILE A 110 -23.59 -4.30 10.64
C ILE A 110 -24.41 -3.58 11.72
N ASP A 111 -24.28 -4.03 12.94
CA ASP A 111 -24.82 -3.40 14.13
C ASP A 111 -23.86 -2.31 14.61
N LEU A 112 -24.21 -1.04 14.36
CA LEU A 112 -23.41 0.12 14.78
C LEU A 112 -23.17 0.19 16.29
N ASP A 113 -24.12 -0.31 17.07
CA ASP A 113 -24.04 -0.29 18.53
C ASP A 113 -22.96 -1.25 19.06
N LYS A 114 -22.47 -2.16 18.20
CA LYS A 114 -21.37 -3.11 18.52
C LYS A 114 -20.01 -2.66 18.00
N LEU A 115 -19.94 -1.60 17.21
CA LEU A 115 -18.65 -1.05 16.80
C LEU A 115 -17.95 -0.40 17.99
N PRO A 116 -16.63 -0.62 18.14
CA PRO A 116 -15.90 -0.03 19.25
C PRO A 116 -15.75 1.48 19.11
N VAL A 117 -16.23 2.25 20.04
CA VAL A 117 -16.20 3.72 20.03
C VAL A 117 -15.46 4.24 21.25
N GLY A 118 -14.30 4.84 21.04
CA GLY A 118 -13.49 5.48 22.07
C GLY A 118 -13.83 6.97 22.29
N ASP A 119 -14.29 7.66 21.24
CA ASP A 119 -14.81 9.02 21.33
C ASP A 119 -16.34 9.04 21.14
N PRO A 120 -17.12 9.18 22.24
CA PRO A 120 -18.57 9.13 22.18
C PRO A 120 -19.21 10.33 21.46
N THR A 121 -18.44 11.33 21.04
CA THR A 121 -18.91 12.48 20.29
C THR A 121 -18.96 12.25 18.79
N LEU A 122 -18.49 11.09 18.32
CA LEU A 122 -18.54 10.74 16.91
C LEU A 122 -19.97 10.50 16.42
N SER A 123 -20.30 11.04 15.28
CA SER A 123 -21.52 10.72 14.55
C SER A 123 -21.44 9.36 13.86
N ASP A 124 -22.61 8.80 13.48
CA ASP A 124 -22.66 7.53 12.74
C ASP A 124 -21.81 7.56 11.47
N LYS A 125 -21.81 8.67 10.73
CA LYS A 125 -21.00 8.83 9.51
C LYS A 125 -19.49 8.80 9.81
N GLU A 126 -19.09 9.45 10.89
CA GLU A 126 -17.70 9.49 11.33
C GLU A 126 -17.23 8.10 11.78
N ILE A 127 -18.08 7.33 12.46
CA ILE A 127 -17.78 5.95 12.84
C ILE A 127 -17.64 5.08 11.59
N ILE A 128 -18.62 5.11 10.68
CA ILE A 128 -18.66 4.29 9.47
C ILE A 128 -17.42 4.53 8.58
N GLY A 129 -17.01 5.78 8.41
CA GLY A 129 -15.86 6.15 7.59
C GLY A 129 -14.53 6.24 8.32
N ASN A 130 -14.41 5.75 9.55
CA ASN A 130 -13.20 5.88 10.35
C ASN A 130 -12.10 4.90 9.92
N GLU A 131 -11.03 5.44 9.37
CA GLU A 131 -9.87 4.70 8.91
C GLU A 131 -8.89 4.40 10.05
N SER A 132 -8.34 3.20 10.09
CA SER A 132 -7.37 2.82 11.12
C SER A 132 -6.52 1.62 10.70
N GLN A 133 -5.22 1.81 10.62
CA GLN A 133 -4.25 0.80 10.18
C GLN A 133 -4.14 -0.41 11.11
N GLU A 134 -4.50 -0.27 12.37
CA GLU A 134 -4.42 -1.36 13.35
C GLU A 134 -5.64 -2.28 13.33
N ARG A 135 -6.69 -1.96 12.56
CA ARG A 135 -7.90 -2.77 12.47
C ARG A 135 -7.90 -3.68 11.26
N MET A 136 -8.48 -4.87 11.45
CA MET A 136 -8.77 -5.82 10.39
C MET A 136 -10.20 -6.33 10.53
N GLY A 137 -10.90 -6.40 9.39
CA GLY A 137 -12.21 -7.04 9.31
C GLY A 137 -12.06 -8.46 8.79
N LEU A 138 -12.91 -9.38 9.26
CA LEU A 138 -12.93 -10.74 8.75
C LEU A 138 -14.33 -11.37 8.83
N VAL A 139 -14.54 -12.37 8.00
CA VAL A 139 -15.72 -13.23 8.06
C VAL A 139 -15.31 -14.61 8.55
N ILE A 140 -16.09 -15.16 9.46
CA ILE A 140 -15.88 -16.48 10.04
C ILE A 140 -17.23 -17.16 10.30
N SER A 141 -17.28 -18.48 10.14
CA SER A 141 -18.49 -19.23 10.51
C SER A 141 -18.75 -19.15 12.01
N GLU A 142 -20.02 -19.00 12.40
CA GLU A 142 -20.46 -18.87 13.80
C GLU A 142 -19.87 -19.94 14.72
N LYS A 143 -19.78 -21.19 14.26
CA LYS A 143 -19.21 -22.34 15.02
C LYS A 143 -17.74 -22.15 15.42
N HIS A 144 -17.00 -21.24 14.79
CA HIS A 144 -15.57 -21.01 15.04
C HIS A 144 -15.27 -19.70 15.78
N ILE A 145 -16.30 -18.91 16.12
CA ILE A 145 -16.16 -17.65 16.88
C ILE A 145 -15.39 -17.87 18.18
N ASP A 146 -15.74 -18.88 18.96
CA ASP A 146 -15.07 -19.17 20.24
C ASP A 146 -13.58 -19.52 20.07
N THR A 147 -13.21 -20.10 18.94
CA THR A 147 -11.80 -20.39 18.63
C THR A 147 -11.04 -19.11 18.35
N LEU A 148 -11.58 -18.21 17.52
CA LEU A 148 -10.97 -16.92 17.27
C LEU A 148 -10.92 -16.06 18.53
N GLN A 149 -12.00 -16.07 19.33
CA GLN A 149 -12.07 -15.33 20.61
C GLN A 149 -10.93 -15.74 21.57
N ARG A 150 -10.72 -17.03 21.76
CA ARG A 150 -9.62 -17.53 22.61
C ARG A 150 -8.23 -17.11 22.12
N ILE A 151 -8.03 -17.11 20.80
CA ILE A 151 -6.77 -16.66 20.21
C ILE A 151 -6.59 -15.15 20.38
N ALA A 152 -7.64 -14.37 20.10
CA ALA A 152 -7.64 -12.94 20.28
C ALA A 152 -7.35 -12.53 21.74
N GLU A 153 -7.97 -13.19 22.70
CA GLU A 153 -7.72 -12.99 24.14
C GLU A 153 -6.26 -13.30 24.52
N ARG A 154 -5.73 -14.43 24.05
CA ARG A 154 -4.31 -14.80 24.26
C ARG A 154 -3.36 -13.73 23.77
N GLU A 155 -3.63 -13.18 22.59
CA GLU A 155 -2.81 -12.12 21.97
C GLU A 155 -3.17 -10.71 22.46
N ARG A 156 -4.17 -10.59 23.35
CA ARG A 156 -4.72 -9.31 23.84
C ARG A 156 -5.23 -8.41 22.71
N SER A 157 -5.70 -8.99 21.63
CA SER A 157 -6.33 -8.28 20.51
C SER A 157 -7.82 -8.11 20.84
N PRO A 158 -8.33 -6.88 20.95
CA PRO A 158 -9.78 -6.68 21.04
C PRO A 158 -10.47 -7.30 19.83
N MET A 159 -11.61 -7.96 20.09
CA MET A 159 -12.42 -8.63 19.08
C MET A 159 -13.89 -8.24 19.26
N TYR A 160 -14.52 -7.89 18.15
CA TYR A 160 -15.92 -7.47 18.14
C TYR A 160 -16.68 -8.21 17.03
N THR A 161 -17.71 -8.97 17.39
CA THR A 161 -18.64 -9.56 16.42
C THR A 161 -19.71 -8.52 16.12
N VAL A 162 -19.58 -7.84 14.99
CA VAL A 162 -20.31 -6.62 14.68
C VAL A 162 -21.47 -6.81 13.70
N GLY A 163 -21.56 -7.97 13.04
CA GLY A 163 -22.59 -8.18 12.04
C GLY A 163 -22.71 -9.60 11.55
N ASP A 164 -23.61 -9.79 10.62
CA ASP A 164 -23.96 -11.06 10.00
C ASP A 164 -23.97 -10.95 8.47
N VAL A 165 -23.54 -12.01 7.81
CA VAL A 165 -23.72 -12.19 6.37
C VAL A 165 -25.17 -12.54 6.09
N THR A 166 -25.83 -11.82 5.19
CA THR A 166 -27.29 -11.93 5.00
C THR A 166 -27.68 -12.76 3.77
N GLY A 167 -26.92 -12.69 2.68
CA GLY A 167 -27.27 -13.33 1.41
C GLY A 167 -28.41 -12.63 0.64
N ASN A 168 -28.67 -11.35 0.91
CA ASN A 168 -29.74 -10.57 0.30
C ASN A 168 -29.22 -9.48 -0.64
N ASP A 169 -27.94 -9.50 -0.97
CA ASP A 169 -27.26 -8.54 -1.86
C ASP A 169 -27.41 -7.08 -1.45
N ARG A 170 -27.57 -6.84 -0.12
CA ARG A 170 -27.62 -5.50 0.47
C ARG A 170 -26.59 -5.34 1.55
N PHE A 171 -26.05 -4.14 1.68
CA PHE A 171 -25.18 -3.77 2.79
C PHE A 171 -25.79 -2.70 3.66
N THR A 172 -25.95 -3.01 4.94
CA THR A 172 -26.71 -2.17 5.88
C THR A 172 -25.88 -1.90 7.14
N PHE A 173 -25.78 -0.62 7.52
CA PHE A 173 -25.45 -0.23 8.88
C PHE A 173 -26.73 0.14 9.61
N GLU A 174 -26.99 -0.49 10.76
CA GLU A 174 -28.16 -0.16 11.60
C GLU A 174 -27.74 0.10 13.04
N SER A 175 -28.42 1.03 13.71
CA SER A 175 -28.37 1.21 15.16
C SER A 175 -29.73 0.87 15.76
N LYS A 176 -29.76 -0.16 16.58
CA LYS A 176 -30.97 -0.55 17.31
C LYS A 176 -31.29 0.45 18.42
N THR A 177 -30.25 0.99 19.06
CA THR A 177 -30.38 1.99 20.12
C THR A 177 -31.00 3.30 19.60
N LYS A 178 -30.58 3.75 18.42
CA LYS A 178 -31.10 4.97 17.78
C LYS A 178 -32.32 4.73 16.90
N GLY A 179 -32.59 3.47 16.54
CA GLY A 179 -33.68 3.08 15.66
C GLY A 179 -33.53 3.60 14.23
N ASN A 180 -32.29 3.76 13.74
CA ASN A 180 -32.02 4.28 12.41
C ASN A 180 -31.12 3.33 11.59
N LYS A 181 -31.14 3.53 10.27
CA LYS A 181 -30.26 2.90 9.31
C LYS A 181 -29.55 4.00 8.52
N PRO A 182 -28.39 4.48 8.99
CA PRO A 182 -27.68 5.56 8.33
C PRO A 182 -27.16 5.17 6.94
N MET A 183 -27.09 3.88 6.65
CA MET A 183 -26.75 3.34 5.35
C MET A 183 -27.51 2.02 5.10
N ASP A 184 -28.11 1.90 3.92
CA ASP A 184 -28.82 0.71 3.44
C ASP A 184 -28.85 0.74 1.90
N LEU A 185 -27.85 0.09 1.27
CA LEU A 185 -27.63 0.13 -0.18
C LEU A 185 -27.57 -1.27 -0.76
N ASP A 186 -27.95 -1.38 -2.03
CA ASP A 186 -27.74 -2.60 -2.80
C ASP A 186 -26.25 -2.76 -3.14
N MET A 187 -25.73 -3.99 -3.15
CA MET A 187 -24.32 -4.26 -3.46
C MET A 187 -23.98 -3.81 -4.89
N GLU A 188 -24.92 -3.86 -5.81
CA GLU A 188 -24.74 -3.38 -7.18
C GLU A 188 -24.52 -1.86 -7.24
N ASP A 189 -25.15 -1.09 -6.36
CA ASP A 189 -24.93 0.36 -6.26
C ASP A 189 -23.55 0.68 -5.70
N MET A 190 -22.98 -0.21 -4.88
CA MET A 190 -21.67 -0.02 -4.27
C MET A 190 -20.51 -0.53 -5.14
N PHE A 191 -20.67 -1.70 -5.74
CA PHE A 191 -19.60 -2.41 -6.48
C PHE A 191 -19.90 -2.57 -7.98
N GLY A 192 -21.02 -2.05 -8.45
CA GLY A 192 -21.37 -2.01 -9.86
C GLY A 192 -20.40 -1.14 -10.69
N SER A 193 -20.63 -1.08 -11.98
CA SER A 193 -19.78 -0.33 -12.89
C SER A 193 -19.89 1.17 -12.67
N SER A 194 -18.82 1.80 -12.21
CA SER A 194 -18.70 3.26 -12.17
C SER A 194 -18.77 3.85 -13.58
N PRO A 195 -19.33 5.06 -13.77
CA PRO A 195 -19.24 5.77 -15.03
C PRO A 195 -17.77 5.91 -15.47
N LYS A 196 -17.50 5.70 -16.75
CA LYS A 196 -16.15 5.85 -17.29
C LYS A 196 -15.67 7.29 -17.11
N THR A 197 -14.56 7.48 -16.44
CA THR A 197 -13.85 8.76 -16.44
C THR A 197 -13.10 8.92 -17.76
N ILE A 198 -13.41 9.98 -18.51
CA ILE A 198 -12.74 10.31 -19.77
C ILE A 198 -11.83 11.51 -19.51
N MET A 199 -10.51 11.25 -19.53
CA MET A 199 -9.50 12.29 -19.44
C MET A 199 -9.13 12.76 -20.85
N THR A 200 -9.25 14.07 -21.10
CA THR A 200 -8.90 14.69 -22.39
C THR A 200 -7.91 15.79 -22.15
N ASP A 201 -6.77 15.69 -22.84
CA ASP A 201 -5.67 16.64 -22.68
C ASP A 201 -4.86 16.80 -23.98
N LYS A 202 -3.95 17.75 -24.00
CA LYS A 202 -3.09 18.05 -25.15
C LYS A 202 -1.67 17.68 -24.86
N THR A 203 -0.98 17.11 -25.86
CA THR A 203 0.47 16.95 -25.79
C THR A 203 1.14 18.31 -25.87
N ILE A 204 1.84 18.68 -24.81
CA ILE A 204 2.66 19.90 -24.77
C ILE A 204 4.11 19.52 -25.05
N VAL A 205 4.70 20.13 -26.04
CA VAL A 205 6.13 19.97 -26.33
C VAL A 205 6.90 20.91 -25.42
N ARG A 206 7.71 20.36 -24.53
CA ARG A 206 8.62 21.11 -23.66
C ARG A 206 10.02 21.04 -24.24
N HIS A 207 10.67 22.20 -24.30
CA HIS A 207 12.06 22.32 -24.76
C HIS A 207 12.96 22.51 -23.55
N TYR A 208 14.01 21.74 -23.49
CA TYR A 208 15.06 21.86 -22.48
C TYR A 208 16.35 22.25 -23.15
N SER A 209 17.13 23.12 -22.51
CA SER A 209 18.45 23.50 -22.98
C SER A 209 19.41 22.32 -22.91
N ASP A 210 20.31 22.23 -23.87
CA ASP A 210 21.40 21.27 -23.80
C ASP A 210 22.30 21.55 -22.61
N ILE A 211 22.82 20.47 -22.02
CA ILE A 211 23.74 20.59 -20.90
C ILE A 211 25.12 20.97 -21.43
N VAL A 212 25.66 22.06 -20.91
CA VAL A 212 27.01 22.55 -21.26
C VAL A 212 27.94 22.27 -20.08
N TYR A 213 29.01 21.52 -20.32
CA TYR A 213 30.02 21.18 -19.31
C TYR A 213 31.29 21.98 -19.53
N ASP A 214 31.83 22.53 -18.44
CA ASP A 214 33.17 23.07 -18.38
C ASP A 214 34.07 22.00 -17.74
N LYS A 215 35.02 21.46 -18.53
CA LYS A 215 35.90 20.36 -18.07
C LYS A 215 36.82 20.78 -16.94
N ASP A 216 37.14 22.05 -16.84
CA ASP A 216 38.03 22.57 -15.78
C ASP A 216 37.33 22.67 -14.44
N LYS A 217 35.98 22.56 -14.42
CA LYS A 217 35.13 22.57 -13.21
C LYS A 217 34.69 21.19 -12.77
N PHE A 218 35.38 20.14 -13.17
CA PHE A 218 35.00 18.78 -12.81
C PHE A 218 34.86 18.56 -11.28
N TYR A 219 35.81 19.07 -10.52
CA TYR A 219 35.78 18.93 -9.05
C TYR A 219 34.70 19.78 -8.40
N ASP A 220 34.40 20.95 -8.95
CA ASP A 220 33.26 21.76 -8.47
C ASP A 220 31.94 21.07 -8.71
N TYR A 221 31.74 20.43 -9.86
CA TYR A 221 30.56 19.65 -10.17
C TYR A 221 30.44 18.42 -9.27
N LEU A 222 31.56 17.72 -8.99
CA LEU A 222 31.60 16.58 -8.10
C LEU A 222 31.20 17.00 -6.68
N ASP A 223 31.76 18.08 -6.16
CA ASP A 223 31.42 18.60 -4.83
C ASP A 223 29.95 18.99 -4.74
N GLN A 224 29.41 19.70 -5.73
CA GLN A 224 28.00 20.03 -5.81
C GLN A 224 27.11 18.77 -5.85
N LEU A 225 27.48 17.77 -6.65
CA LEU A 225 26.74 16.52 -6.74
C LEU A 225 26.68 15.79 -5.39
N LEU A 226 27.80 15.71 -4.66
CA LEU A 226 27.88 15.05 -3.36
C LEU A 226 27.08 15.77 -2.28
N GLN A 227 26.76 17.04 -2.47
CA GLN A 227 25.95 17.85 -1.56
C GLN A 227 24.45 17.84 -1.89
N LEU A 228 24.05 17.28 -3.03
CA LEU A 228 22.62 17.14 -3.34
C LEU A 228 21.93 16.29 -2.27
N GLU A 229 20.74 16.69 -1.84
CA GLU A 229 19.95 15.95 -0.85
C GLU A 229 19.72 14.50 -1.28
N ALA A 230 19.48 14.24 -2.56
CA ALA A 230 19.29 12.90 -3.09
C ALA A 230 20.55 12.01 -3.01
N VAL A 231 21.76 12.60 -2.99
CA VAL A 231 23.05 11.90 -2.99
C VAL A 231 23.71 11.91 -1.62
N GLY A 232 23.48 12.94 -0.82
CA GLY A 232 24.08 13.11 0.49
C GLY A 232 23.81 11.94 1.44
N CYS A 233 24.77 11.66 2.32
CA CYS A 233 24.72 10.56 3.27
C CYS A 233 23.53 10.70 4.22
N LYS A 234 22.76 9.63 4.40
CA LYS A 234 21.59 9.54 5.27
C LYS A 234 21.77 8.50 6.37
N ASP A 235 22.99 8.24 6.81
CA ASP A 235 23.30 7.24 7.83
C ASP A 235 22.59 7.52 9.17
N TRP A 236 22.33 8.78 9.51
CA TRP A 236 21.52 9.18 10.66
C TRP A 236 20.09 8.62 10.61
N LEU A 237 19.53 8.40 9.41
CA LEU A 237 18.23 7.77 9.20
C LEU A 237 18.38 6.26 9.02
N THR A 238 19.22 5.82 8.07
CA THR A 238 19.35 4.41 7.71
C THR A 238 19.89 3.53 8.82
N ASN A 239 20.66 4.08 9.78
CA ASN A 239 21.15 3.37 10.95
C ASN A 239 20.13 3.25 12.09
N LYS A 240 19.00 3.95 12.02
CA LYS A 240 17.98 3.98 13.10
C LYS A 240 16.71 3.25 12.76
N VAL A 241 16.34 3.15 11.48
CA VAL A 241 15.04 2.65 11.06
C VAL A 241 15.18 1.54 10.02
N ASP A 242 14.24 0.59 10.05
CA ASP A 242 13.93 -0.39 9.00
C ASP A 242 15.09 -1.30 8.55
N ARG A 243 16.10 -1.49 9.38
CA ARG A 243 17.25 -2.33 9.03
C ARG A 243 16.97 -3.83 9.12
N CYS A 244 16.26 -4.26 10.14
CA CYS A 244 16.09 -5.68 10.45
C CYS A 244 14.66 -5.99 10.90
N VAL A 245 13.66 -5.58 10.12
CA VAL A 245 12.26 -5.84 10.41
C VAL A 245 11.93 -7.31 10.13
N GLY A 246 11.27 -7.96 11.08
CA GLY A 246 10.78 -9.33 10.94
C GLY A 246 11.77 -10.45 11.22
N GLY A 247 13.05 -10.17 11.50
CA GLY A 247 14.04 -11.15 11.96
C GLY A 247 14.55 -12.15 10.94
N LYS A 248 14.06 -12.14 9.69
CA LYS A 248 14.51 -13.03 8.59
C LYS A 248 15.29 -12.29 7.51
N VAL A 249 15.72 -11.06 7.79
CA VAL A 249 16.48 -10.25 6.84
C VAL A 249 17.83 -10.90 6.58
N ALA A 250 18.06 -11.28 5.32
CA ALA A 250 19.32 -11.84 4.86
C ALA A 250 20.24 -10.74 4.30
N LYS A 251 19.69 -9.76 3.62
CA LYS A 251 20.38 -8.57 3.06
C LYS A 251 19.56 -7.32 3.29
N GLN A 252 20.22 -6.24 3.67
CA GLN A 252 19.63 -4.95 4.00
C GLN A 252 20.41 -3.81 3.34
N GLN A 253 19.96 -2.57 3.52
CA GLN A 253 20.57 -1.38 2.89
C GLN A 253 22.02 -1.13 3.32
N CYS A 254 22.42 -1.48 4.53
CA CYS A 254 23.79 -1.28 5.00
C CYS A 254 24.64 -2.52 4.72
N ALA A 255 25.82 -2.33 4.13
CA ALA A 255 26.73 -3.38 3.70
C ALA A 255 28.17 -3.14 4.14
N GLY A 256 28.97 -4.21 4.12
CA GLY A 256 30.40 -4.18 4.43
C GLY A 256 30.75 -3.90 5.90
N PRO A 257 32.05 -3.88 6.25
CA PRO A 257 32.51 -3.69 7.62
C PRO A 257 32.11 -2.35 8.25
N LEU A 258 31.99 -1.31 7.42
CA LEU A 258 31.61 0.03 7.86
C LEU A 258 30.09 0.23 7.95
N GLN A 259 29.30 -0.75 7.50
CA GLN A 259 27.84 -0.67 7.50
C GLN A 259 27.30 0.60 6.83
N LEU A 260 27.84 0.92 5.65
CA LEU A 260 27.40 2.03 4.84
C LEU A 260 26.14 1.68 4.03
N PRO A 261 25.23 2.62 3.78
CA PRO A 261 23.98 2.37 3.03
C PRO A 261 24.23 2.30 1.51
N LEU A 262 24.98 1.29 1.09
CA LEU A 262 25.44 1.11 -0.29
C LEU A 262 24.59 0.10 -1.07
N ASN A 263 23.72 -0.67 -0.39
CA ASN A 263 22.99 -1.76 -1.02
C ASN A 263 21.56 -1.31 -1.36
N ASN A 264 21.19 -1.43 -2.63
CA ASN A 264 19.85 -1.10 -3.16
C ASN A 264 18.97 -2.35 -3.32
N LEU A 265 19.39 -3.48 -2.77
CA LEU A 265 18.71 -4.77 -2.82
C LEU A 265 18.37 -5.25 -1.41
N GLY A 266 17.09 -5.47 -1.14
CA GLY A 266 16.64 -6.15 0.08
C GLY A 266 16.41 -7.64 -0.18
N VAL A 267 16.88 -8.51 0.72
CA VAL A 267 16.58 -9.95 0.63
C VAL A 267 16.14 -10.47 1.99
N MET A 268 15.02 -11.17 2.01
CA MET A 268 14.44 -11.83 3.17
C MET A 268 14.43 -13.34 2.96
N ALA A 269 14.90 -14.11 3.94
CA ALA A 269 14.80 -15.56 3.92
C ALA A 269 13.37 -16.02 4.15
N LEU A 270 12.93 -17.11 3.53
CA LEU A 270 11.61 -17.69 3.74
C LEU A 270 11.50 -18.33 5.13
N ASP A 271 12.58 -18.96 5.60
CA ASP A 271 12.65 -19.62 6.90
C ASP A 271 14.04 -19.48 7.53
N TYR A 272 14.24 -20.06 8.74
CA TYR A 272 15.51 -20.00 9.47
C TYR A 272 16.50 -21.13 9.13
N LYS A 273 16.12 -22.10 8.33
CA LYS A 273 16.91 -23.33 8.04
C LYS A 273 17.30 -23.46 6.59
N GLY A 274 16.42 -23.01 5.68
CA GLY A 274 16.59 -23.06 4.25
C GLY A 274 17.57 -22.01 3.70
N LYS A 275 17.65 -21.97 2.40
CA LYS A 275 18.48 -21.02 1.65
C LYS A 275 17.66 -20.10 0.77
N GLU A 276 16.39 -20.44 0.54
CA GLU A 276 15.53 -19.69 -0.33
C GLU A 276 15.06 -18.40 0.32
N GLY A 277 14.83 -17.40 -0.49
CA GLY A 277 14.40 -16.08 -0.06
C GLY A 277 13.58 -15.35 -1.11
N ILE A 278 13.24 -14.12 -0.76
CA ILE A 278 12.62 -13.16 -1.66
C ILE A 278 13.55 -11.96 -1.77
N ALA A 279 13.89 -11.60 -3.00
CA ALA A 279 14.64 -10.39 -3.31
C ALA A 279 13.66 -9.27 -3.69
N THR A 280 13.94 -8.05 -3.25
CA THR A 280 13.14 -6.86 -3.57
C THR A 280 14.05 -5.67 -3.89
N SER A 281 13.60 -4.83 -4.81
CA SER A 281 14.27 -3.59 -5.17
C SER A 281 13.26 -2.53 -5.61
N ILE A 282 13.75 -1.28 -5.73
CA ILE A 282 12.96 -0.14 -6.17
C ILE A 282 13.71 0.56 -7.31
N GLY A 283 12.93 1.15 -8.22
CA GLY A 283 13.43 2.05 -9.27
C GLY A 283 12.49 3.21 -9.51
N HIS A 284 13.06 4.40 -9.77
CA HIS A 284 12.32 5.60 -10.12
C HIS A 284 13.19 6.58 -10.88
N SER A 285 12.62 7.41 -11.74
CA SER A 285 13.37 8.34 -12.57
C SER A 285 12.60 9.65 -12.84
N PRO A 286 12.32 10.46 -11.81
CA PRO A 286 11.49 11.64 -11.95
C PRO A 286 12.11 12.70 -12.87
N ILE A 287 13.41 12.93 -12.83
CA ILE A 287 14.09 13.95 -13.65
C ILE A 287 14.05 13.58 -15.13
N SER A 288 14.37 12.33 -15.48
CA SER A 288 14.22 11.85 -16.85
C SER A 288 12.77 11.91 -17.32
N GLY A 289 11.83 11.64 -16.40
CA GLY A 289 10.40 11.73 -16.63
C GLY A 289 9.93 13.14 -16.99
N LEU A 290 10.49 14.18 -16.38
CA LEU A 290 10.20 15.57 -16.76
C LEU A 290 10.54 15.84 -18.22
N ILE A 291 11.69 15.34 -18.69
CA ILE A 291 12.17 15.53 -20.06
C ILE A 291 11.34 14.68 -21.02
N ASN A 292 11.21 13.39 -20.72
CA ASN A 292 10.50 12.42 -21.55
C ASN A 292 9.80 11.37 -20.67
N PRO A 293 8.46 11.36 -20.63
CA PRO A 293 7.73 10.46 -19.75
C PRO A 293 7.93 8.98 -20.10
N VAL A 294 8.11 8.64 -21.37
CA VAL A 294 8.39 7.26 -21.83
C VAL A 294 9.77 6.81 -21.35
N ALA A 295 10.80 7.63 -21.57
CA ALA A 295 12.16 7.31 -21.16
C ALA A 295 12.29 7.21 -19.64
N GLY A 296 11.73 8.16 -18.89
CA GLY A 296 11.73 8.14 -17.42
C GLY A 296 11.05 6.91 -16.86
N SER A 297 9.92 6.54 -17.42
CA SER A 297 9.16 5.36 -16.97
C SER A 297 9.92 4.05 -17.27
N ARG A 298 10.55 3.92 -18.43
CA ARG A 298 11.42 2.76 -18.75
C ARG A 298 12.65 2.73 -17.85
N ASN A 299 13.23 3.88 -17.53
CA ASN A 299 14.35 3.97 -16.59
C ASN A 299 13.96 3.49 -15.19
N SER A 300 12.74 3.76 -14.73
CA SER A 300 12.24 3.25 -13.44
C SER A 300 12.23 1.72 -13.40
N ILE A 301 11.77 1.04 -14.45
CA ILE A 301 11.88 -0.42 -14.56
C ILE A 301 13.36 -0.85 -14.60
N THR A 302 14.17 -0.19 -15.42
CA THR A 302 15.59 -0.53 -15.59
C THR A 302 16.34 -0.44 -14.28
N GLU A 303 16.13 0.61 -13.48
CA GLU A 303 16.74 0.76 -12.16
C GLU A 303 16.32 -0.36 -11.21
N ALA A 304 15.02 -0.67 -11.12
CA ALA A 304 14.53 -1.76 -10.29
C ALA A 304 15.18 -3.11 -10.69
N LEU A 305 15.27 -3.40 -11.99
CA LEU A 305 15.86 -4.64 -12.49
C LEU A 305 17.37 -4.71 -12.27
N THR A 306 18.10 -3.61 -12.50
CA THR A 306 19.55 -3.57 -12.25
C THR A 306 19.90 -3.67 -10.77
N ASN A 307 19.01 -3.24 -9.89
CA ASN A 307 19.17 -3.43 -8.45
C ASN A 307 18.88 -4.87 -8.01
N ILE A 308 17.85 -5.55 -8.57
CA ILE A 308 17.48 -6.91 -8.14
C ILE A 308 18.38 -8.01 -8.74
N MET A 309 19.06 -7.75 -9.85
CA MET A 309 19.86 -8.75 -10.58
C MET A 309 21.03 -9.34 -9.77
N TRP A 310 21.42 -8.73 -8.67
CA TRP A 310 22.47 -9.20 -7.78
C TRP A 310 22.05 -10.35 -6.87
N ALA A 311 20.75 -10.68 -6.84
CA ALA A 311 20.24 -11.89 -6.21
C ALA A 311 20.21 -13.05 -7.25
N PRO A 312 20.51 -14.30 -6.85
CA PRO A 312 20.35 -15.47 -7.71
C PRO A 312 18.86 -15.82 -7.85
N LEU A 313 18.19 -15.18 -8.79
CA LEU A 313 16.77 -15.36 -9.09
C LEU A 313 16.51 -16.75 -9.67
N LYS A 314 15.40 -17.38 -9.29
CA LYS A 314 15.05 -18.76 -9.61
C LYS A 314 14.94 -19.03 -11.11
N ASP A 315 14.22 -18.18 -11.81
CA ASP A 315 13.96 -18.29 -13.26
C ASP A 315 14.37 -16.98 -13.96
N GLU A 316 15.45 -16.36 -13.48
CA GLU A 316 15.94 -15.08 -14.00
C GLU A 316 14.83 -14.01 -14.00
N LEU A 317 14.66 -13.25 -15.09
CA LEU A 317 13.62 -12.23 -15.20
C LEU A 317 12.19 -12.79 -15.15
N LYS A 318 11.99 -14.06 -15.48
CA LYS A 318 10.67 -14.70 -15.47
C LYS A 318 10.10 -14.86 -14.05
N SER A 319 10.96 -14.88 -13.04
CA SER A 319 10.54 -14.93 -11.64
C SER A 319 10.31 -13.54 -11.01
N VAL A 320 10.49 -12.48 -11.78
CA VAL A 320 10.28 -11.11 -11.31
C VAL A 320 8.86 -10.66 -11.59
N SER A 321 8.20 -10.12 -10.57
CA SER A 321 6.94 -9.37 -10.69
C SER A 321 7.17 -7.93 -10.29
N LEU A 322 6.49 -7.02 -10.99
CA LEU A 322 6.57 -5.58 -10.74
C LEU A 322 5.27 -5.06 -10.12
N SER A 323 5.40 -4.05 -9.27
CA SER A 323 4.30 -3.19 -8.85
C SER A 323 4.59 -1.76 -9.27
N ALA A 324 3.63 -1.10 -9.93
CA ALA A 324 3.79 0.25 -10.45
C ALA A 324 2.97 1.27 -9.64
N ASN A 325 3.66 2.19 -8.95
CA ASN A 325 3.03 3.30 -8.24
C ASN A 325 3.16 4.59 -9.05
N TRP A 326 2.04 5.11 -9.51
CA TRP A 326 1.97 6.32 -10.31
C TRP A 326 1.75 7.53 -9.41
N MET A 327 2.71 8.45 -9.42
CA MET A 327 2.68 9.71 -8.70
C MET A 327 2.64 10.83 -9.75
N TRP A 328 1.44 11.34 -10.07
CA TRP A 328 1.27 12.21 -11.23
C TRP A 328 0.43 13.45 -10.90
N PRO A 329 0.85 14.64 -11.35
CA PRO A 329 0.07 15.87 -11.15
C PRO A 329 -0.98 16.06 -12.27
N CYS A 330 -1.94 15.14 -12.40
CA CYS A 330 -2.95 15.18 -13.43
C CYS A 330 -3.70 16.51 -13.44
N ASN A 331 -4.56 17.04 -13.29
CA ASN A 331 -5.21 18.35 -13.25
C ASN A 331 -4.34 19.57 -13.69
N ASN A 332 -3.14 19.33 -14.26
CA ASN A 332 -2.27 20.36 -14.83
C ASN A 332 -2.12 20.14 -16.32
N GLU A 333 -2.05 21.22 -17.08
CA GLU A 333 -2.06 21.20 -18.55
C GLU A 333 -0.96 20.30 -19.13
N GLY A 334 -1.33 19.33 -19.95
CA GLY A 334 -0.44 18.37 -20.61
C GLY A 334 -0.04 17.16 -19.76
N GLU A 335 -0.40 17.09 -18.49
CA GLU A 335 0.05 16.01 -17.61
C GLU A 335 -0.73 14.72 -17.81
N ASP A 336 -2.02 14.76 -18.16
CA ASP A 336 -2.80 13.55 -18.51
C ASP A 336 -2.25 12.90 -19.78
N ALA A 337 -1.90 13.71 -20.80
CA ALA A 337 -1.26 13.20 -22.01
C ALA A 337 0.11 12.58 -21.71
N ARG A 338 0.87 13.15 -20.78
CA ARG A 338 2.17 12.63 -20.34
C ARG A 338 2.01 11.32 -19.56
N LEU A 339 1.02 11.22 -18.68
CA LEU A 339 0.70 9.98 -17.97
C LEU A 339 0.35 8.86 -18.96
N TYR A 340 -0.50 9.13 -19.94
CA TYR A 340 -0.83 8.15 -20.98
C TYR A 340 0.43 7.61 -21.67
N LYS A 341 1.34 8.52 -22.10
CA LYS A 341 2.60 8.13 -22.73
C LYS A 341 3.52 7.33 -21.82
N ALA A 342 3.56 7.67 -20.54
CA ALA A 342 4.32 6.93 -19.54
C ALA A 342 3.82 5.51 -19.36
N VAL A 343 2.49 5.33 -19.25
CA VAL A 343 1.84 4.02 -19.12
C VAL A 343 2.06 3.18 -20.38
N GLU A 344 1.89 3.76 -21.58
CA GLU A 344 2.18 3.12 -22.86
C GLU A 344 3.63 2.62 -22.90
N GLY A 345 4.60 3.49 -22.53
CA GLY A 345 6.03 3.17 -22.53
C GLY A 345 6.42 2.05 -21.57
N ILE A 346 5.83 2.00 -20.38
CA ILE A 346 6.03 0.90 -19.41
C ILE A 346 5.42 -0.40 -19.91
N SER A 347 4.19 -0.35 -20.42
CA SER A 347 3.48 -1.52 -20.92
C SER A 347 4.27 -2.21 -22.04
N GLU A 348 4.68 -1.45 -23.05
CA GLU A 348 5.51 -1.96 -24.14
C GLU A 348 6.83 -2.58 -23.65
N PHE A 349 7.49 -1.89 -22.72
CA PHE A 349 8.78 -2.34 -22.18
C PHE A 349 8.63 -3.62 -21.34
N ALA A 350 7.66 -3.68 -20.43
CA ALA A 350 7.38 -4.86 -19.63
C ALA A 350 7.02 -6.08 -20.52
N ILE A 351 6.19 -5.88 -21.55
CA ILE A 351 5.85 -6.92 -22.53
C ILE A 351 7.11 -7.39 -23.25
N SER A 352 7.98 -6.50 -23.71
CA SER A 352 9.22 -6.86 -24.40
C SER A 352 10.18 -7.68 -23.54
N LEU A 353 10.17 -7.46 -22.23
CA LEU A 353 10.96 -8.19 -21.24
C LEU A 353 10.30 -9.49 -20.76
N GLY A 354 9.01 -9.70 -21.06
CA GLY A 354 8.22 -10.83 -20.57
C GLY A 354 7.97 -10.78 -19.06
N ILE A 355 7.92 -9.58 -18.45
CA ILE A 355 7.70 -9.36 -17.03
C ILE A 355 6.27 -8.85 -16.81
N ASN A 356 5.59 -9.37 -15.79
CA ASN A 356 4.24 -8.94 -15.45
C ASN A 356 4.24 -7.74 -14.48
N VAL A 357 3.17 -6.93 -14.57
CA VAL A 357 2.85 -5.85 -13.62
C VAL A 357 1.45 -6.12 -13.06
N PRO A 358 1.30 -7.07 -12.12
CA PRO A 358 -0.01 -7.52 -11.65
C PRO A 358 -0.70 -6.50 -10.75
N THR A 359 0.04 -5.61 -10.14
CA THR A 359 -0.49 -4.66 -9.18
C THR A 359 0.12 -3.28 -9.36
N GLY A 360 -0.57 -2.30 -8.81
CA GLY A 360 -0.12 -0.93 -8.79
C GLY A 360 -1.13 -0.04 -8.09
N LYS A 361 -0.80 1.22 -8.02
CA LYS A 361 -1.65 2.24 -7.40
C LYS A 361 -1.31 3.61 -8.04
N ASP A 362 -2.23 4.53 -7.96
CA ASP A 362 -2.03 5.90 -8.44
C ASP A 362 -2.31 6.93 -7.34
N SER A 363 -1.67 8.10 -7.50
CA SER A 363 -1.97 9.36 -6.83
C SER A 363 -1.87 10.44 -7.89
N LEU A 364 -3.00 10.95 -8.34
CA LEU A 364 -3.06 11.80 -9.53
C LEU A 364 -3.15 13.30 -9.22
N SER A 365 -3.08 13.68 -7.95
CA SER A 365 -3.14 15.07 -7.46
C SER A 365 -1.82 15.51 -6.81
N MET A 366 -0.68 15.18 -7.44
CA MET A 366 0.64 15.41 -6.87
C MET A 366 1.08 16.87 -6.94
N LYS A 367 0.44 17.70 -6.11
CA LYS A 367 0.69 19.13 -5.99
C LYS A 367 0.58 19.57 -4.53
N GLN A 368 1.39 20.51 -4.13
CA GLN A 368 1.33 21.19 -2.83
C GLN A 368 0.96 22.66 -3.04
N LYS A 369 -0.13 23.09 -2.40
CA LYS A 369 -0.53 24.48 -2.36
C LYS A 369 0.00 25.18 -1.11
N TYR A 370 0.67 26.30 -1.30
CA TYR A 370 1.05 27.25 -0.28
C TYR A 370 0.21 28.52 -0.44
N LYS A 371 0.31 29.44 0.51
CA LYS A 371 -0.47 30.67 0.48
C LYS A 371 -0.26 31.48 -0.81
N ASP A 372 0.97 31.57 -1.27
CA ASP A 372 1.39 32.45 -2.38
C ASP A 372 2.01 31.69 -3.56
N GLU A 373 2.09 30.36 -3.50
CA GLU A 373 2.67 29.55 -4.57
C GLU A 373 2.11 28.14 -4.62
N GLU A 374 2.24 27.49 -5.77
CA GLU A 374 1.97 26.07 -5.96
C GLU A 374 3.24 25.36 -6.40
N VAL A 375 3.53 24.22 -5.80
CA VAL A 375 4.64 23.35 -6.20
C VAL A 375 4.06 22.08 -6.80
N ILE A 376 4.32 21.88 -8.09
CA ILE A 376 3.88 20.72 -8.85
C ILE A 376 4.98 19.67 -8.83
N SER A 377 4.66 18.48 -8.37
CA SER A 377 5.59 17.35 -8.37
C SER A 377 5.88 16.88 -9.81
N PRO A 378 7.09 16.44 -10.13
CA PRO A 378 7.32 15.76 -11.41
C PRO A 378 6.51 14.47 -11.49
N GLY A 379 5.78 14.29 -12.60
CA GLY A 379 5.10 13.03 -12.87
C GLY A 379 6.12 11.89 -12.97
N THR A 380 5.95 10.86 -12.16
CA THR A 380 6.84 9.70 -12.13
C THR A 380 6.09 8.42 -11.82
N VAL A 381 6.66 7.29 -12.20
CA VAL A 381 6.29 5.97 -11.73
C VAL A 381 7.40 5.42 -10.85
N ILE A 382 7.02 4.86 -9.72
CA ILE A 382 7.93 4.16 -8.82
C ILE A 382 7.66 2.67 -8.98
N ILE A 383 8.67 1.93 -9.41
CA ILE A 383 8.59 0.49 -9.66
C ILE A 383 9.18 -0.25 -8.46
N SER A 384 8.39 -1.14 -7.87
CA SER A 384 8.90 -2.15 -6.95
C SER A 384 9.02 -3.47 -7.70
N ALA A 385 10.19 -4.08 -7.64
CA ALA A 385 10.44 -5.42 -8.19
C ALA A 385 10.56 -6.43 -7.07
N ALA A 386 10.01 -7.63 -7.28
CA ALA A 386 10.15 -8.74 -6.36
C ALA A 386 10.41 -10.03 -7.13
N GLY A 387 11.30 -10.88 -6.60
CA GLY A 387 11.63 -12.15 -7.23
C GLY A 387 12.09 -13.22 -6.24
N HIS A 388 11.84 -14.49 -6.59
CA HIS A 388 12.28 -15.62 -5.77
C HIS A 388 13.80 -15.78 -5.86
N CYS A 389 14.47 -15.73 -4.71
CA CYS A 389 15.92 -15.93 -4.56
C CYS A 389 16.22 -17.37 -4.18
N ASN A 390 17.00 -18.08 -4.98
CA ASN A 390 17.36 -19.50 -4.75
C ASN A 390 18.31 -19.71 -3.56
N ASP A 391 19.20 -18.77 -3.29
CA ASP A 391 20.17 -18.89 -2.22
C ASP A 391 20.56 -17.50 -1.68
N VAL A 392 20.01 -17.14 -0.53
CA VAL A 392 20.26 -15.86 0.13
C VAL A 392 21.73 -15.63 0.51
N LYS A 393 22.54 -16.71 0.56
CA LYS A 393 23.98 -16.63 0.86
C LYS A 393 24.83 -16.29 -0.38
N LYS A 394 24.24 -16.37 -1.57
CA LYS A 394 24.92 -16.08 -2.84
C LYS A 394 24.57 -14.72 -3.43
N VAL A 395 23.87 -13.90 -2.67
CA VAL A 395 23.60 -12.51 -3.07
C VAL A 395 24.88 -11.73 -3.07
N VAL A 396 25.12 -11.03 -4.17
CA VAL A 396 26.29 -10.14 -4.31
C VAL A 396 26.01 -8.82 -3.61
N GLU A 397 26.97 -8.37 -2.82
CA GLU A 397 26.91 -7.10 -2.08
C GLU A 397 28.04 -6.16 -2.54
N PRO A 398 27.86 -4.83 -2.37
CA PRO A 398 28.93 -3.86 -2.57
C PRO A 398 30.13 -4.06 -1.66
#